data_01a8f524c0df44c34af4f54c89fac4bf
#
_entry.id   01a8f524c0df44c34af4f54c89fac4bf
#
_cell.length_a   1.000
_cell.length_b   1.000
_cell.length_c   1.000
_cell.angle_alpha   90.00
_cell.angle_beta   90.00
_cell.angle_gamma   90.00
#
_symmetry.space_group_name_H-M   'P 1'
#
loop_
_entity.id
_entity.type
_entity.pdbx_description
1 polymer ?
#
loop_
_entity_poly.entity_id
_entity_poly.type
_entity_poly.pdbx_seq_one_letter_code
_entity_poly.pdbx_strand_id
1 'polypeptide(L)'
;TTGVVSAMGRNIGSGPYDEFIQTDASINPGNSGGPLLNMTGDVIGINTAIYSGSGSNVGIGFAVPINIAKGILDDLKQKGKVTRGWLGVMIQRITPELQESFKLKNSQGALVNDIAPNGPADIGGMKRGDVITRFDGVEITSMETLPKQVAAIKPGELVKVEVIREGATKMLNIKIKPLKEEKPA
;
A
#
# COMPACT_ATOMS: atom_id res chain seq x y z
N THR A 1 -19.98 5.47 -20.76
CA THR A 1 -19.58 4.10 -21.14
C THR A 1 -20.06 3.11 -20.09
N THR A 2 -20.24 1.86 -20.48
CA THR A 2 -20.65 0.77 -19.60
C THR A 2 -19.70 -0.40 -19.79
N GLY A 3 -19.61 -1.26 -18.77
CA GLY A 3 -18.76 -2.44 -18.75
C GLY A 3 -18.93 -3.21 -17.46
N VAL A 4 -18.00 -4.10 -17.15
CA VAL A 4 -17.99 -4.91 -15.93
C VAL A 4 -16.72 -4.64 -15.11
N VAL A 5 -16.78 -4.93 -13.82
CA VAL A 5 -15.59 -5.00 -12.97
C VAL A 5 -14.86 -6.31 -13.30
N SER A 6 -13.70 -6.20 -13.93
CA SER A 6 -12.90 -7.35 -14.37
C SER A 6 -12.02 -7.91 -13.26
N ALA A 7 -11.56 -7.06 -12.34
CA ALA A 7 -10.76 -7.45 -11.18
C ALA A 7 -10.74 -6.37 -10.10
N MET A 8 -10.39 -6.76 -8.87
CA MET A 8 -10.19 -5.87 -7.72
C MET A 8 -8.75 -5.98 -7.22
N GLY A 9 -8.25 -4.92 -6.59
CA GLY A 9 -6.94 -4.92 -5.95
C GLY A 9 -5.75 -5.02 -6.93
N ARG A 10 -5.92 -4.52 -8.16
CA ARG A 10 -4.86 -4.60 -9.19
C ARG A 10 -3.70 -3.68 -8.85
N ASN A 11 -2.51 -4.26 -8.86
CA ASN A 11 -1.25 -3.53 -8.84
C ASN A 11 -0.74 -3.40 -10.29
N ILE A 12 -0.52 -2.19 -10.75
CA ILE A 12 -0.08 -1.87 -12.12
C ILE A 12 1.32 -1.25 -12.15
N GLY A 13 2.00 -1.19 -11.00
CA GLY A 13 3.35 -0.64 -10.87
C GLY A 13 3.39 0.89 -10.88
N SER A 14 2.26 1.58 -10.67
CA SER A 14 2.23 3.04 -10.60
C SER A 14 2.65 3.59 -9.24
N GLY A 15 2.65 2.75 -8.21
CA GLY A 15 3.12 3.12 -6.88
C GLY A 15 2.92 2.04 -5.82
N PRO A 16 3.44 2.28 -4.60
CA PRO A 16 3.40 1.29 -3.51
C PRO A 16 1.99 1.09 -2.92
N TYR A 17 1.03 1.92 -3.32
CA TYR A 17 -0.35 1.91 -2.81
C TYR A 17 -1.36 1.44 -3.87
N ASP A 18 -0.89 0.87 -4.96
CA ASP A 18 -1.75 0.38 -6.04
C ASP A 18 -2.76 -0.65 -5.54
N GLU A 19 -4.04 -0.37 -5.80
CA GLU A 19 -5.17 -1.22 -5.42
C GLU A 19 -6.37 -0.93 -6.32
N PHE A 20 -6.15 -0.93 -7.63
CA PHE A 20 -7.15 -0.47 -8.58
C PHE A 20 -8.29 -1.47 -8.80
N ILE A 21 -9.48 -0.91 -9.07
CA ILE A 21 -10.58 -1.62 -9.75
C ILE A 21 -10.21 -1.66 -11.22
N GLN A 22 -10.16 -2.84 -11.81
CA GLN A 22 -10.04 -3.02 -13.25
C GLN A 22 -11.43 -3.14 -13.88
N THR A 23 -11.66 -2.46 -15.01
CA THR A 23 -12.91 -2.52 -15.76
C THR A 23 -12.63 -2.50 -17.26
N ASP A 24 -13.52 -3.09 -18.04
CA ASP A 24 -13.54 -2.97 -19.51
C ASP A 24 -14.40 -1.81 -20.01
N ALA A 25 -15.14 -1.13 -19.11
CA ALA A 25 -15.79 0.12 -19.43
C ALA A 25 -14.78 1.12 -20.01
N SER A 26 -15.06 1.70 -21.16
CA SER A 26 -14.09 2.53 -21.87
C SER A 26 -13.73 3.79 -21.09
N ILE A 27 -12.50 3.82 -20.57
CA ILE A 27 -11.85 4.99 -19.96
C ILE A 27 -10.94 5.60 -21.03
N ASN A 28 -11.12 6.87 -21.34
CA ASN A 28 -10.33 7.61 -22.33
C ASN A 28 -9.96 8.98 -21.76
N PRO A 29 -9.01 9.72 -22.37
CA PRO A 29 -8.74 11.10 -22.01
C PRO A 29 -10.01 11.93 -21.95
N GLY A 30 -10.22 12.63 -20.82
CA GLY A 30 -11.40 13.45 -20.54
C GLY A 30 -12.34 12.86 -19.47
N ASN A 31 -12.31 11.56 -19.19
CA ASN A 31 -13.10 10.99 -18.08
C ASN A 31 -12.26 10.61 -16.84
N SER A 32 -10.94 10.81 -16.86
CA SER A 32 -10.08 10.69 -15.68
C SER A 32 -10.48 11.69 -14.60
N GLY A 33 -10.52 11.25 -13.34
CA GLY A 33 -11.06 12.02 -12.21
C GLY A 33 -12.59 11.96 -12.08
N GLY A 34 -13.31 11.48 -13.11
CA GLY A 34 -14.74 11.22 -13.05
C GLY A 34 -15.08 9.95 -12.26
N PRO A 35 -16.35 9.80 -11.83
CA PRO A 35 -16.79 8.66 -11.04
C PRO A 35 -16.94 7.40 -11.90
N LEU A 36 -16.55 6.26 -11.34
CA LEU A 36 -17.00 4.94 -11.76
C LEU A 36 -18.24 4.60 -10.93
N LEU A 37 -19.38 4.40 -11.59
CA LEU A 37 -20.67 4.16 -10.94
C LEU A 37 -21.07 2.68 -11.07
N ASN A 38 -21.78 2.16 -10.07
CA ASN A 38 -22.47 0.88 -10.18
C ASN A 38 -23.86 1.05 -10.80
N MET A 39 -24.60 -0.05 -10.95
CA MET A 39 -25.94 -0.05 -11.53
C MET A 39 -27.02 0.63 -10.68
N THR A 40 -26.74 0.90 -9.40
CA THR A 40 -27.61 1.64 -8.48
C THR A 40 -27.27 3.13 -8.42
N GLY A 41 -26.24 3.58 -9.17
CA GLY A 41 -25.81 4.97 -9.22
C GLY A 41 -24.83 5.36 -8.11
N ASP A 42 -24.34 4.39 -7.31
CA ASP A 42 -23.35 4.67 -6.28
C ASP A 42 -21.95 4.79 -6.90
N VAL A 43 -21.15 5.72 -6.41
CA VAL A 43 -19.75 5.85 -6.78
C VAL A 43 -18.95 4.73 -6.14
N ILE A 44 -18.36 3.84 -6.95
CA ILE A 44 -17.51 2.73 -6.51
C ILE A 44 -16.02 3.01 -6.72
N GLY A 45 -15.68 3.96 -7.59
CA GLY A 45 -14.29 4.33 -7.86
C GLY A 45 -14.15 5.68 -8.56
N ILE A 46 -12.90 6.09 -8.75
CA ILE A 46 -12.51 7.29 -9.50
C ILE A 46 -11.63 6.86 -10.66
N ASN A 47 -12.07 7.13 -11.88
CA ASN A 47 -11.35 6.79 -13.10
C ASN A 47 -9.96 7.44 -13.11
N THR A 48 -8.92 6.67 -13.39
CA THR A 48 -7.53 7.16 -13.19
C THR A 48 -6.64 6.86 -14.38
N ALA A 49 -6.59 5.63 -14.85
CA ALA A 49 -5.61 5.18 -15.84
C ALA A 49 -6.20 4.15 -16.80
N ILE A 50 -5.48 3.95 -17.90
CA ILE A 50 -5.71 2.85 -18.85
C ILE A 50 -4.41 2.10 -19.09
N TYR A 51 -4.51 0.82 -19.40
CA TYR A 51 -3.40 0.08 -20.00
C TYR A 51 -3.54 0.20 -21.52
N SER A 52 -2.57 0.87 -22.16
CA SER A 52 -2.65 1.11 -23.60
C SER A 52 -1.27 1.37 -24.19
N GLY A 53 -0.98 0.73 -25.31
CA GLY A 53 0.21 1.04 -26.11
C GLY A 53 -0.02 2.18 -27.13
N SER A 54 -1.28 2.53 -27.41
CA SER A 54 -1.67 3.56 -28.41
C SER A 54 -2.23 4.85 -27.76
N GLY A 55 -2.38 4.90 -26.45
CA GLY A 55 -3.02 6.01 -25.73
C GLY A 55 -4.56 5.99 -25.74
N SER A 56 -5.19 5.02 -26.41
CA SER A 56 -6.64 4.82 -26.43
C SER A 56 -7.02 3.57 -25.65
N ASN A 57 -8.25 3.53 -25.14
CA ASN A 57 -8.76 2.36 -24.42
C ASN A 57 -8.77 1.10 -25.30
N VAL A 58 -8.26 0.00 -24.74
CA VAL A 58 -8.23 -1.33 -25.35
C VAL A 58 -9.01 -2.36 -24.50
N GLY A 59 -9.97 -1.90 -23.70
CA GLY A 59 -10.76 -2.75 -22.80
C GLY A 59 -10.10 -2.99 -21.43
N ILE A 60 -9.06 -2.20 -21.06
CA ILE A 60 -8.39 -2.32 -19.78
C ILE A 60 -8.27 -0.93 -19.16
N GLY A 61 -9.22 -0.60 -18.29
CA GLY A 61 -9.25 0.64 -17.52
C GLY A 61 -9.08 0.38 -16.04
N PHE A 62 -8.61 1.40 -15.31
CA PHE A 62 -8.33 1.35 -13.88
C PHE A 62 -8.96 2.54 -13.15
N ALA A 63 -9.61 2.25 -12.02
CA ALA A 63 -10.16 3.26 -11.13
C ALA A 63 -9.65 3.05 -9.70
N VAL A 64 -9.39 4.14 -8.99
CA VAL A 64 -9.11 4.11 -7.55
C VAL A 64 -10.39 3.76 -6.81
N PRO A 65 -10.42 2.73 -5.94
CA PRO A 65 -11.60 2.40 -5.14
C PRO A 65 -12.06 3.59 -4.30
N ILE A 66 -13.35 3.81 -4.23
CA ILE A 66 -13.92 4.96 -3.49
C ILE A 66 -13.60 4.93 -1.99
N ASN A 67 -13.42 3.74 -1.41
CA ASN A 67 -13.08 3.61 -0.01
C ASN A 67 -11.68 4.17 0.32
N ILE A 68 -10.72 4.06 -0.61
CA ILE A 68 -9.41 4.69 -0.49
C ILE A 68 -9.56 6.21 -0.52
N ALA A 69 -10.34 6.74 -1.48
CA ALA A 69 -10.59 8.17 -1.59
C ALA A 69 -11.30 8.72 -0.34
N LYS A 70 -12.29 8.01 0.20
CA LYS A 70 -12.96 8.39 1.47
C LYS A 70 -11.99 8.50 2.63
N GLY A 71 -11.02 7.58 2.74
CA GLY A 71 -10.03 7.59 3.83
C GLY A 71 -9.10 8.80 3.84
N ILE A 72 -8.93 9.49 2.71
CA ILE A 72 -8.04 10.65 2.56
C ILE A 72 -8.78 11.98 2.32
N LEU A 73 -10.10 11.94 2.17
CA LEU A 73 -10.90 13.10 1.75
C LEU A 73 -10.83 14.25 2.74
N ASP A 74 -10.85 13.96 4.04
CA ASP A 74 -10.79 14.98 5.09
C ASP A 74 -9.42 15.68 5.10
N ASP A 75 -8.34 14.95 4.92
CA ASP A 75 -7.00 15.54 4.82
C ASP A 75 -6.91 16.45 3.58
N LEU A 76 -7.44 16.01 2.43
CA LEU A 76 -7.47 16.82 1.22
C LEU A 76 -8.31 18.10 1.38
N LYS A 77 -9.49 18.00 2.00
CA LYS A 77 -10.36 19.17 2.23
C LYS A 77 -9.75 20.16 3.22
N GLN A 78 -9.13 19.68 4.30
CA GLN A 78 -8.66 20.55 5.38
C GLN A 78 -7.23 21.05 5.17
N LYS A 79 -6.37 20.24 4.56
CA LYS A 79 -4.92 20.50 4.46
C LYS A 79 -4.42 20.64 3.01
N GLY A 80 -5.25 20.32 2.02
CA GLY A 80 -4.87 20.30 0.61
C GLY A 80 -3.88 19.18 0.24
N LYS A 81 -3.50 18.32 1.19
CA LYS A 81 -2.55 17.23 1.01
C LYS A 81 -2.83 16.07 1.95
N VAL A 82 -2.41 14.87 1.55
CA VAL A 82 -2.49 13.66 2.36
C VAL A 82 -1.20 13.47 3.13
N THR A 83 -1.28 13.30 4.46
CA THR A 83 -0.11 12.99 5.28
C THR A 83 -0.12 11.50 5.59
N ARG A 84 0.78 10.74 4.95
CA ARG A 84 0.90 9.29 5.15
C ARG A 84 1.84 8.96 6.29
N GLY A 85 1.56 7.83 6.95
CA GLY A 85 2.47 7.24 7.91
C GLY A 85 3.76 6.74 7.22
N TRP A 86 4.86 6.79 7.96
CA TRP A 86 6.17 6.30 7.55
C TRP A 86 6.81 5.47 8.66
N LEU A 87 7.27 4.28 8.29
CA LEU A 87 7.92 3.32 9.21
C LEU A 87 9.46 3.43 9.16
N GLY A 88 10.01 3.78 8.01
CA GLY A 88 11.46 3.93 7.83
C GLY A 88 12.18 2.61 7.64
N VAL A 89 11.64 1.70 6.85
CA VAL A 89 12.24 0.42 6.48
C VAL A 89 12.31 0.26 4.97
N MET A 90 13.35 -0.41 4.49
CA MET A 90 13.39 -1.03 3.17
C MET A 90 13.06 -2.50 3.34
N ILE A 91 12.12 -2.98 2.56
CA ILE A 91 11.62 -4.36 2.65
C ILE A 91 11.83 -5.11 1.34
N GLN A 92 11.89 -6.42 1.45
CA GLN A 92 11.94 -7.29 0.29
C GLN A 92 11.02 -8.51 0.49
N ARG A 93 10.69 -9.14 -0.63
CA ARG A 93 9.92 -10.39 -0.64
C ARG A 93 10.74 -11.53 -0.07
N ILE A 94 10.07 -12.44 0.62
CA ILE A 94 10.66 -13.67 1.12
C ILE A 94 10.63 -14.69 -0.01
N THR A 95 11.81 -15.02 -0.55
CA THR A 95 11.97 -16.11 -1.52
C THR A 95 12.05 -17.47 -0.80
N PRO A 96 11.88 -18.62 -1.50
CA PRO A 96 12.04 -19.93 -0.89
C PRO A 96 13.41 -20.12 -0.21
N GLU A 97 14.48 -19.59 -0.80
CA GLU A 97 15.83 -19.68 -0.26
C GLU A 97 15.96 -18.84 1.05
N LEU A 98 15.34 -17.66 1.08
CA LEU A 98 15.28 -16.85 2.29
C LEU A 98 14.41 -17.48 3.37
N GLN A 99 13.28 -18.09 2.99
CA GLN A 99 12.44 -18.82 3.91
C GLN A 99 13.20 -19.93 4.62
N GLU A 100 13.98 -20.73 3.88
CA GLU A 100 14.81 -21.80 4.43
C GLU A 100 15.93 -21.22 5.33
N SER A 101 16.67 -20.24 4.84
CA SER A 101 17.78 -19.58 5.57
C SER A 101 17.33 -18.97 6.90
N PHE A 102 16.18 -18.33 6.91
CA PHE A 102 15.59 -17.69 8.12
C PHE A 102 14.74 -18.67 8.94
N LYS A 103 14.64 -19.95 8.53
CA LYS A 103 13.83 -21.01 9.17
C LYS A 103 12.38 -20.60 9.39
N LEU A 104 11.78 -19.94 8.40
CA LEU A 104 10.40 -19.48 8.46
C LEU A 104 9.43 -20.61 8.11
N LYS A 105 8.28 -20.63 8.75
CA LYS A 105 7.23 -21.64 8.49
C LYS A 105 6.63 -21.52 7.08
N ASN A 106 6.58 -20.31 6.54
CA ASN A 106 6.08 -19.99 5.21
C ASN A 106 6.79 -18.73 4.67
N SER A 107 6.48 -18.34 3.44
CA SER A 107 7.04 -17.14 2.78
C SER A 107 6.20 -15.87 2.99
N GLN A 108 5.29 -15.87 3.98
CA GLN A 108 4.48 -14.70 4.32
C GLN A 108 5.28 -13.69 5.14
N GLY A 109 4.91 -12.42 5.00
CA GLY A 109 5.57 -11.32 5.70
C GLY A 109 6.37 -10.42 4.77
N ALA A 110 7.09 -9.48 5.40
CA ALA A 110 8.01 -8.57 4.74
C ALA A 110 9.38 -8.63 5.44
N LEU A 111 10.41 -9.05 4.71
CA LEU A 111 11.78 -9.10 5.23
C LEU A 111 12.38 -7.69 5.22
N VAL A 112 12.86 -7.23 6.38
CA VAL A 112 13.54 -5.95 6.54
C VAL A 112 14.95 -6.06 6.00
N ASN A 113 15.22 -5.41 4.88
CA ASN A 113 16.53 -5.37 4.24
C ASN A 113 17.40 -4.25 4.79
N ASP A 114 16.78 -3.08 5.08
CA ASP A 114 17.50 -1.94 5.66
C ASP A 114 16.55 -1.06 6.48
N ILE A 115 17.11 -0.19 7.33
CA ILE A 115 16.38 0.68 8.24
C ILE A 115 16.96 2.09 8.15
N ALA A 116 16.08 3.08 8.00
CA ALA A 116 16.47 4.47 8.01
C ALA A 116 17.02 4.88 9.40
N PRO A 117 18.26 5.37 9.49
CA PRO A 117 18.82 5.81 10.77
C PRO A 117 17.97 6.89 11.44
N ASN A 118 17.74 6.77 12.75
CA ASN A 118 16.85 7.64 13.54
C ASN A 118 15.39 7.67 13.04
N GLY A 119 15.03 6.72 12.19
CA GLY A 119 13.66 6.49 11.75
C GLY A 119 12.77 5.84 12.81
N PRO A 120 11.45 5.76 12.59
CA PRO A 120 10.52 5.10 13.51
C PRO A 120 10.92 3.67 13.85
N ALA A 121 11.26 2.86 12.85
CA ALA A 121 11.65 1.47 13.01
C ALA A 121 12.94 1.33 13.83
N ASP A 122 13.94 2.16 13.54
CA ASP A 122 15.21 2.18 14.28
C ASP A 122 14.99 2.52 15.75
N ILE A 123 14.29 3.62 16.04
CA ILE A 123 13.94 4.04 17.41
C ILE A 123 13.11 2.97 18.13
N GLY A 124 12.21 2.29 17.40
CA GLY A 124 11.38 1.20 17.91
C GLY A 124 12.11 -0.13 18.10
N GLY A 125 13.43 -0.18 17.81
CA GLY A 125 14.28 -1.36 18.03
C GLY A 125 14.12 -2.46 16.96
N MET A 126 13.58 -2.13 15.78
CA MET A 126 13.60 -3.02 14.62
C MET A 126 15.02 -3.19 14.11
N LYS A 127 15.33 -4.33 13.53
CA LYS A 127 16.66 -4.65 13.01
C LYS A 127 16.59 -5.20 11.59
N ARG A 128 17.65 -4.99 10.83
CA ARG A 128 17.85 -5.69 9.56
C ARG A 128 17.79 -7.20 9.81
N GLY A 129 17.09 -7.92 8.93
CA GLY A 129 16.83 -9.35 9.06
C GLY A 129 15.56 -9.69 9.85
N ASP A 130 14.85 -8.72 10.44
CA ASP A 130 13.52 -8.95 10.98
C ASP A 130 12.54 -9.30 9.85
N VAL A 131 11.63 -10.24 10.12
CA VAL A 131 10.50 -10.52 9.23
C VAL A 131 9.24 -9.98 9.89
N ILE A 132 8.64 -8.96 9.30
CA ILE A 132 7.39 -8.37 9.79
C ILE A 132 6.25 -9.31 9.41
N THR A 133 5.55 -9.87 10.41
CA THR A 133 4.43 -10.81 10.25
C THR A 133 3.08 -10.18 10.56
N ARG A 134 3.05 -9.17 11.47
CA ARG A 134 1.85 -8.38 11.77
C ARG A 134 2.19 -6.92 11.96
N PHE A 135 1.29 -6.07 11.52
CA PHE A 135 1.37 -4.63 11.70
C PHE A 135 0.02 -4.12 12.19
N ASP A 136 -0.02 -3.55 13.39
CA ASP A 136 -1.21 -3.05 14.07
C ASP A 136 -2.38 -4.05 14.09
N GLY A 137 -2.07 -5.31 14.42
CA GLY A 137 -3.04 -6.41 14.47
C GLY A 137 -3.38 -7.05 13.13
N VAL A 138 -3.01 -6.43 12.00
CA VAL A 138 -3.25 -6.95 10.65
C VAL A 138 -2.10 -7.84 10.21
N GLU A 139 -2.42 -9.03 9.70
CA GLU A 139 -1.44 -9.96 9.17
C GLU A 139 -0.80 -9.45 7.88
N ILE A 140 0.52 -9.53 7.78
CA ILE A 140 1.27 -9.18 6.59
C ILE A 140 1.49 -10.45 5.77
N THR A 141 0.64 -10.67 4.80
CA THR A 141 0.69 -11.87 3.94
C THR A 141 1.72 -11.76 2.84
N SER A 142 2.09 -10.54 2.45
CA SER A 142 3.14 -10.25 1.47
C SER A 142 3.77 -8.88 1.71
N MET A 143 4.93 -8.63 1.12
CA MET A 143 5.61 -7.35 1.29
C MET A 143 4.78 -6.16 0.76
N GLU A 144 3.93 -6.37 -0.24
CA GLU A 144 3.06 -5.35 -0.85
C GLU A 144 1.95 -4.88 0.09
N THR A 145 1.61 -5.69 1.10
CA THR A 145 0.59 -5.35 2.10
C THR A 145 1.09 -4.27 3.07
N LEU A 146 2.36 -4.34 3.48
CA LEU A 146 2.89 -3.48 4.54
C LEU A 146 2.86 -1.97 4.21
N PRO A 147 3.28 -1.48 3.03
CA PRO A 147 3.23 -0.05 2.71
C PRO A 147 1.83 0.55 2.84
N LYS A 148 0.80 -0.20 2.44
CA LYS A 148 -0.60 0.23 2.53
C LYS A 148 -1.04 0.38 3.98
N GLN A 149 -0.73 -0.60 4.82
CA GLN A 149 -1.05 -0.57 6.25
C GLN A 149 -0.33 0.59 6.96
N VAL A 150 0.97 0.78 6.69
CA VAL A 150 1.74 1.89 7.28
C VAL A 150 1.20 3.24 6.85
N ALA A 151 0.85 3.41 5.57
CA ALA A 151 0.34 4.67 5.03
C ALA A 151 -1.03 5.07 5.62
N ALA A 152 -1.84 4.10 6.05
CA ALA A 152 -3.15 4.33 6.67
C ALA A 152 -3.05 4.83 8.12
N ILE A 153 -1.92 4.62 8.80
CA ILE A 153 -1.72 5.06 10.18
C ILE A 153 -1.45 6.56 10.22
N LYS A 154 -2.13 7.26 11.13
CA LYS A 154 -1.87 8.69 11.33
C LYS A 154 -0.50 8.90 11.98
N PRO A 155 0.32 9.84 11.48
CA PRO A 155 1.57 10.19 12.13
C PRO A 155 1.37 10.57 13.60
N GLY A 156 2.24 10.04 14.47
CA GLY A 156 2.18 10.21 15.90
C GLY A 156 1.56 9.02 16.65
N GLU A 157 0.82 8.15 15.99
CA GLU A 157 0.25 6.95 16.58
C GLU A 157 1.32 5.92 16.91
N LEU A 158 1.10 5.18 17.99
CA LEU A 158 1.94 4.07 18.45
C LEU A 158 1.31 2.77 17.98
N VAL A 159 2.01 2.02 17.14
CA VAL A 159 1.54 0.75 16.59
C VAL A 159 2.33 -0.42 17.15
N LYS A 160 1.67 -1.59 17.24
CA LYS A 160 2.32 -2.86 17.58
C LYS A 160 2.75 -3.57 16.31
N VAL A 161 4.03 -3.92 16.23
CA VAL A 161 4.60 -4.66 15.11
C VAL A 161 5.17 -5.96 15.60
N GLU A 162 4.63 -7.07 15.07
CA GLU A 162 5.16 -8.40 15.34
C GLU A 162 6.22 -8.74 14.29
N VAL A 163 7.37 -9.17 14.77
CA VAL A 163 8.48 -9.59 13.91
C VAL A 163 9.01 -10.95 14.34
N ILE A 164 9.52 -11.72 13.37
CA ILE A 164 10.37 -12.89 13.63
C ILE A 164 11.83 -12.43 13.51
N ARG A 165 12.59 -12.63 14.58
CA ARG A 165 14.03 -12.34 14.66
C ARG A 165 14.77 -13.56 15.18
N GLU A 166 15.68 -14.12 14.37
CA GLU A 166 16.45 -15.32 14.74
C GLU A 166 15.54 -16.49 15.19
N GLY A 167 14.42 -16.68 14.48
CA GLY A 167 13.45 -17.74 14.76
C GLY A 167 12.50 -17.45 15.94
N ALA A 168 12.68 -16.37 16.69
CA ALA A 168 11.82 -15.98 17.80
C ALA A 168 10.86 -14.84 17.44
N THR A 169 9.61 -14.96 17.84
CA THR A 169 8.62 -13.86 17.70
C THR A 169 8.90 -12.78 18.73
N LYS A 170 8.94 -11.53 18.27
CA LYS A 170 9.10 -10.33 19.12
C LYS A 170 8.03 -9.31 18.78
N MET A 171 7.57 -8.60 19.81
CA MET A 171 6.63 -7.50 19.68
C MET A 171 7.35 -6.18 19.88
N LEU A 172 7.26 -5.29 18.90
CA LEU A 172 7.84 -3.95 18.92
C LEU A 172 6.71 -2.91 19.01
N ASN A 173 6.94 -1.83 19.75
CA ASN A 173 6.04 -0.68 19.76
C ASN A 173 6.72 0.47 19.02
N ILE A 174 6.13 0.91 17.91
CA ILE A 174 6.75 1.87 17.01
C ILE A 174 5.84 3.08 16.83
N LYS A 175 6.37 4.27 17.09
CA LYS A 175 5.65 5.53 16.87
C LYS A 175 5.85 5.98 15.44
N ILE A 176 4.78 5.96 14.66
CA ILE A 176 4.80 6.31 13.24
C ILE A 176 5.10 7.80 13.05
N LYS A 177 5.97 8.13 12.09
CA LYS A 177 6.28 9.51 11.68
C LYS A 177 5.60 9.84 10.34
N PRO A 178 5.44 11.13 9.99
CA PRO A 178 4.97 11.50 8.66
C PRO A 178 5.99 11.11 7.59
N LEU A 179 5.50 10.57 6.47
CA LEU A 179 6.30 10.39 5.27
C LEU A 179 6.69 11.79 4.77
N LYS A 180 8.00 12.06 4.68
CA LYS A 180 8.49 13.30 4.05
C LYS A 180 8.34 13.15 2.54
N GLU A 181 7.58 14.01 1.91
CA GLU A 181 7.59 14.13 0.46
C GLU A 181 8.95 14.71 0.05
N GLU A 182 9.72 13.95 -0.71
CA GLU A 182 10.84 14.53 -1.45
C GLU A 182 10.22 15.48 -2.49
N LYS A 183 10.51 16.78 -2.38
CA LYS A 183 10.15 17.70 -3.46
C LYS A 183 10.89 17.23 -4.72
N PRO A 184 10.18 17.04 -5.84
CA PRO A 184 10.87 16.82 -7.10
C PRO A 184 11.82 17.98 -7.35
N ALA A 185 13.06 17.63 -7.66
CA ALA A 185 14.10 18.57 -8.03
C ALA A 185 13.75 19.35 -9.33
#